data_f5b44833079e955cc5ca6cc69382ace5
#
_entry.id   f5b44833079e955cc5ca6cc69382ace5
#
_cell.length_a   1.000
_cell.length_b   1.000
_cell.length_c   1.000
_cell.angle_alpha   90.00
_cell.angle_beta   90.00
_cell.angle_gamma   90.00
#
_symmetry.space_group_name_H-M   'P 1'
#
loop_
_entity.id
_entity.type
_entity.pdbx_description
1 polymer ?
#
loop_
_entity_poly.entity_id
_entity_poly.type
_entity_poly.pdbx_seq_one_letter_code
_entity_poly.pdbx_strand_id
1 'polypeptide(L)'
;AFPVYVPQSAWLIFVFLYVIVACVTPVWALLQPRDYLNSYLLLAMIIGAVLGICVYNPAINLPSFTSFVFTDAKGNISYLFPTLFVTIACGAVSGFHALVSSGTASKQIKNEKNMLPVSFGAMLLESLLAITALIAVGALATSEGLPTGTPPQVFAKAIAMFLTTLGMPDSISYTLITLSISAFALTSLDSVARVGRIAFQEFFTNDDIDPSRQSSLNKVLTNKYFSTILTLALCYALSRAGYASIWPLFGSANQLLSALALIACAVFLKKTHRQGVMLWGPMVIMLGVTFTALSLKIKDLISALSSQFVFGNALQLVFAVLLLILGVIVAFEGIRKLLDKDTE
;
A
#
# COMPACT_ATOMS: atom_id res chain seq x y z
N ALA A 1 5.12 30.55 15.60
CA ALA A 1 4.27 30.08 14.50
C ALA A 1 2.81 30.28 14.89
N PHE A 2 1.99 30.87 14.03
CA PHE A 2 0.56 30.99 14.26
C PHE A 2 -0.09 29.63 14.06
N PRO A 3 -0.73 29.00 15.06
CA PRO A 3 -1.42 27.74 14.88
C PRO A 3 -2.67 27.97 14.02
N VAL A 4 -2.70 27.38 12.83
CA VAL A 4 -3.86 27.42 11.96
C VAL A 4 -4.71 26.17 12.27
N TYR A 5 -5.79 26.37 13.00
CA TYR A 5 -6.75 25.32 13.30
C TYR A 5 -7.79 25.21 12.17
N VAL A 6 -7.60 24.23 11.30
CA VAL A 6 -8.56 23.92 10.24
C VAL A 6 -9.23 22.59 10.56
N PRO A 7 -10.54 22.45 10.42
CA PRO A 7 -11.24 21.19 10.68
C PRO A 7 -10.78 20.10 9.69
N GLN A 8 -10.78 18.86 10.14
CA GLN A 8 -10.31 17.71 9.35
C GLN A 8 -10.99 17.61 7.98
N SER A 9 -12.28 17.96 7.88
CA SER A 9 -13.00 17.96 6.61
C SER A 9 -12.45 18.97 5.60
N ALA A 10 -12.03 20.15 6.06
CA ALA A 10 -11.42 21.15 5.18
C ALA A 10 -10.01 20.72 4.73
N TRP A 11 -9.21 20.10 5.61
CA TRP A 11 -7.93 19.51 5.22
C TRP A 11 -8.09 18.41 4.17
N LEU A 12 -9.09 17.53 4.30
CA LEU A 12 -9.37 16.51 3.29
C LEU A 12 -9.67 17.14 1.92
N ILE A 13 -10.52 18.16 1.88
CA ILE A 13 -10.82 18.87 0.63
C ILE A 13 -9.54 19.48 0.03
N PHE A 14 -8.72 20.13 0.84
CA PHE A 14 -7.45 20.71 0.41
C PHE A 14 -6.52 19.66 -0.21
N VAL A 15 -6.36 18.52 0.46
CA VAL A 15 -5.52 17.41 -0.05
C VAL A 15 -6.06 16.86 -1.35
N PHE A 16 -7.37 16.66 -1.48
CA PHE A 16 -7.96 16.16 -2.72
C PHE A 16 -7.81 17.15 -3.88
N LEU A 17 -8.00 18.45 -3.63
CA LEU A 17 -7.74 19.49 -4.64
C LEU A 17 -6.28 19.50 -5.08
N TYR A 18 -5.35 19.40 -4.15
CA TYR A 18 -3.93 19.28 -4.45
C TYR A 18 -3.66 18.04 -5.33
N VAL A 19 -4.22 16.88 -4.98
CA VAL A 19 -4.00 15.63 -5.72
C VAL A 19 -4.57 15.71 -7.15
N ILE A 20 -5.70 16.41 -7.37
CA ILE A 20 -6.21 16.69 -8.72
C ILE A 20 -5.15 17.41 -9.54
N VAL A 21 -4.55 18.46 -9.00
CA VAL A 21 -3.50 19.23 -9.67
C VAL A 21 -2.28 18.36 -9.93
N ALA A 22 -1.84 17.60 -8.92
CA ALA A 22 -0.69 16.70 -9.02
C ALA A 22 -0.88 15.60 -10.08
N CYS A 23 -2.09 15.03 -10.19
CA CYS A 23 -2.43 14.03 -11.20
C CYS A 23 -2.37 14.56 -12.62
N VAL A 24 -2.77 15.80 -12.82
CA VAL A 24 -2.83 16.44 -14.16
C VAL A 24 -1.47 16.98 -14.57
N THR A 25 -0.67 17.46 -13.62
CA THR A 25 0.65 18.05 -13.86
C THR A 25 1.65 16.98 -14.35
N PRO A 26 2.59 17.31 -15.26
CA PRO A 26 3.66 16.40 -15.65
C PRO A 26 4.52 15.96 -14.46
N VAL A 27 4.99 14.70 -14.47
CA VAL A 27 5.79 14.11 -13.37
C VAL A 27 7.03 14.93 -13.05
N TRP A 28 7.74 15.39 -14.08
CA TRP A 28 8.98 16.16 -13.93
C TRP A 28 8.79 17.53 -13.27
N ALA A 29 7.59 18.12 -13.37
CA ALA A 29 7.34 19.46 -12.87
C ALA A 29 7.06 19.51 -11.35
N LEU A 30 6.38 18.52 -10.82
CA LEU A 30 5.93 18.51 -9.42
C LEU A 30 6.47 17.31 -8.64
N LEU A 31 6.28 16.09 -9.15
CA LEU A 31 6.61 14.87 -8.40
C LEU A 31 8.12 14.69 -8.23
N GLN A 32 8.88 14.72 -9.32
CA GLN A 32 10.33 14.46 -9.25
C GLN A 32 11.09 15.41 -8.30
N PRO A 33 10.93 16.76 -8.38
CA PRO A 33 11.63 17.66 -7.45
C PRO A 33 11.23 17.42 -5.99
N ARG A 34 9.95 17.19 -5.72
CA ARG A 34 9.46 16.94 -4.39
C ARG A 34 9.96 15.59 -3.84
N ASP A 35 9.90 14.53 -4.63
CA ASP A 35 10.34 13.20 -4.23
C ASP A 35 11.85 13.17 -3.97
N TYR A 36 12.61 13.94 -4.74
CA TYR A 36 14.04 14.14 -4.50
C TYR A 36 14.31 14.79 -3.12
N LEU A 37 13.58 15.84 -2.79
CA LEU A 37 13.69 16.47 -1.46
C LEU A 37 13.24 15.54 -0.34
N ASN A 38 12.15 14.81 -0.54
CA ASN A 38 11.64 13.84 0.43
C ASN A 38 12.61 12.68 0.69
N SER A 39 13.43 12.30 -0.30
CA SER A 39 14.44 11.25 -0.12
C SER A 39 15.47 11.61 0.95
N TYR A 40 15.85 12.87 1.07
CA TYR A 40 16.75 13.33 2.16
C TYR A 40 16.07 13.25 3.52
N LEU A 41 14.78 13.60 3.60
CA LEU A 41 14.01 13.45 4.84
C LEU A 41 13.90 11.99 5.26
N LEU A 42 13.67 11.08 4.30
CA LEU A 42 13.63 9.64 4.55
C LEU A 42 14.96 9.13 5.09
N LEU A 43 16.04 9.44 4.41
CA LEU A 43 17.37 9.01 4.84
C LEU A 43 17.73 9.56 6.22
N ALA A 44 17.48 10.85 6.46
CA ALA A 44 17.72 11.48 7.77
C ALA A 44 16.88 10.79 8.86
N MET A 45 15.60 10.47 8.58
CA MET A 45 14.72 9.77 9.52
C MET A 45 15.24 8.36 9.82
N ILE A 46 15.62 7.58 8.81
CA ILE A 46 16.14 6.22 8.99
C ILE A 46 17.47 6.24 9.76
N ILE A 47 18.40 7.11 9.37
CA ILE A 47 19.69 7.23 10.03
C ILE A 47 19.49 7.68 11.49
N GLY A 48 18.66 8.69 11.72
CA GLY A 48 18.32 9.15 13.07
C GLY A 48 17.66 8.06 13.92
N ALA A 49 16.74 7.28 13.33
CA ALA A 49 16.10 6.17 14.03
C ALA A 49 17.10 5.08 14.41
N VAL A 50 17.98 4.67 13.49
CA VAL A 50 19.00 3.64 13.74
C VAL A 50 20.00 4.12 14.79
N LEU A 51 20.53 5.33 14.67
CA LEU A 51 21.44 5.91 15.66
C LEU A 51 20.77 6.04 17.03
N GLY A 52 19.53 6.53 17.04
CA GLY A 52 18.76 6.66 18.26
C GLY A 52 18.51 5.30 18.94
N ILE A 53 18.19 4.27 18.22
CA ILE A 53 18.04 2.89 18.74
C ILE A 53 19.36 2.38 19.32
N CYS A 54 20.48 2.57 18.60
CA CYS A 54 21.79 2.12 19.07
C CYS A 54 22.23 2.81 20.38
N VAL A 55 21.93 4.12 20.52
CA VAL A 55 22.30 4.89 21.71
C VAL A 55 21.33 4.66 22.86
N TYR A 56 20.03 4.67 22.59
CA TYR A 56 18.98 4.49 23.60
C TYR A 56 18.91 3.04 24.11
N ASN A 57 19.25 2.06 23.25
CA ASN A 57 19.18 0.61 23.55
C ASN A 57 17.82 0.20 24.18
N PRO A 58 16.70 0.37 23.46
CA PRO A 58 15.37 0.19 24.02
C PRO A 58 15.12 -1.26 24.45
N ALA A 59 14.53 -1.44 25.62
CA ALA A 59 13.99 -2.73 26.02
C ALA A 59 12.70 -3.00 25.21
N ILE A 60 12.59 -4.21 24.65
CA ILE A 60 11.39 -4.65 23.93
C ILE A 60 10.45 -5.32 24.92
N ASN A 61 9.32 -4.69 25.20
CA ASN A 61 8.32 -5.16 26.16
C ASN A 61 7.20 -6.00 25.52
N LEU A 62 7.42 -6.49 24.30
CA LEU A 62 6.48 -7.36 23.61
C LEU A 62 6.85 -8.83 23.85
N PRO A 63 5.86 -9.72 24.12
CA PRO A 63 6.11 -11.15 24.14
C PRO A 63 6.47 -11.64 22.73
N SER A 64 7.38 -12.62 22.66
CA SER A 64 7.82 -13.20 21.37
C SER A 64 6.70 -13.92 20.62
N PHE A 65 5.73 -14.44 21.35
CA PHE A 65 4.52 -15.06 20.82
C PHE A 65 3.36 -14.87 21.80
N THR A 66 2.17 -14.58 21.28
CA THR A 66 0.95 -14.44 22.11
C THR A 66 0.01 -15.63 21.92
N SER A 67 -0.59 -15.75 20.72
CA SER A 67 -1.53 -16.83 20.40
C SER A 67 -1.73 -16.96 18.88
N PHE A 68 -2.30 -18.09 18.44
CA PHE A 68 -2.73 -18.27 17.05
C PHE A 68 -4.06 -17.57 16.75
N VAL A 69 -4.84 -17.27 17.77
CA VAL A 69 -6.14 -16.61 17.66
C VAL A 69 -6.16 -15.43 18.62
N PHE A 70 -6.48 -14.28 18.11
CA PHE A 70 -6.61 -13.05 18.88
C PHE A 70 -8.06 -12.57 18.84
N THR A 71 -8.62 -12.28 20.01
CA THR A 71 -9.95 -11.67 20.13
C THR A 71 -9.78 -10.23 20.57
N ASP A 72 -10.25 -9.29 19.74
CA ASP A 72 -10.25 -7.86 20.05
C ASP A 72 -11.23 -7.55 21.21
N ALA A 73 -11.04 -6.42 21.87
CA ALA A 73 -11.93 -5.92 22.92
C ALA A 73 -13.40 -5.78 22.48
N LYS A 74 -13.66 -5.74 21.18
CA LYS A 74 -15.00 -5.71 20.56
C LYS A 74 -15.54 -7.11 20.24
N GLY A 75 -14.84 -8.20 20.62
CA GLY A 75 -15.23 -9.57 20.33
C GLY A 75 -14.92 -10.06 18.92
N ASN A 76 -14.21 -9.26 18.10
CA ASN A 76 -13.79 -9.71 16.77
C ASN A 76 -12.63 -10.70 16.88
N ILE A 77 -12.76 -11.82 16.18
CA ILE A 77 -11.75 -12.86 16.15
C ILE A 77 -10.83 -12.61 14.96
N SER A 78 -9.54 -12.53 15.23
CA SER A 78 -8.49 -12.44 14.19
C SER A 78 -7.57 -13.65 14.30
N TYR A 79 -7.25 -14.26 13.17
CA TYR A 79 -6.36 -15.42 13.13
C TYR A 79 -4.95 -14.97 12.71
N LEU A 80 -3.93 -15.59 13.31
CA LEU A 80 -2.55 -15.36 12.90
C LEU A 80 -2.38 -15.61 11.40
N PHE A 81 -2.86 -16.77 10.92
CA PHE A 81 -2.97 -17.07 9.51
C PHE A 81 -4.44 -16.96 9.08
N PRO A 82 -4.77 -16.24 8.02
CA PRO A 82 -3.89 -15.51 7.08
C PRO A 82 -3.66 -14.04 7.43
N THR A 83 -4.31 -13.49 8.46
CA THR A 83 -4.42 -12.04 8.68
C THR A 83 -3.06 -11.37 8.86
N LEU A 84 -2.20 -11.95 9.72
CA LEU A 84 -0.86 -11.42 9.93
C LEU A 84 -0.05 -11.44 8.63
N PHE A 85 -0.09 -12.56 7.90
CA PHE A 85 0.66 -12.71 6.65
C PHE A 85 0.23 -11.72 5.57
N VAL A 86 -1.08 -11.47 5.43
CA VAL A 86 -1.58 -10.43 4.51
C VAL A 86 -1.08 -9.04 4.92
N THR A 87 -1.01 -8.77 6.23
CA THR A 87 -0.64 -7.45 6.74
C THR A 87 0.84 -7.17 6.58
N ILE A 88 1.71 -8.16 6.88
CA ILE A 88 3.18 -7.98 6.84
C ILE A 88 3.77 -8.24 5.46
N ALA A 89 3.12 -9.05 4.62
CA ALA A 89 3.67 -9.43 3.32
C ALA A 89 3.85 -8.25 2.35
N CYS A 90 3.21 -7.11 2.60
CA CYS A 90 3.34 -5.91 1.76
C CYS A 90 4.79 -5.44 1.64
N GLY A 91 5.60 -5.58 2.68
CA GLY A 91 7.03 -5.25 2.65
C GLY A 91 7.89 -6.24 1.86
N ALA A 92 7.40 -7.47 1.64
CA ALA A 92 8.12 -8.50 0.88
C ALA A 92 7.59 -8.65 -0.55
N VAL A 93 6.26 -8.66 -0.71
CA VAL A 93 5.57 -8.83 -2.01
C VAL A 93 4.32 -7.96 -2.00
N SER A 94 4.30 -6.91 -2.81
CA SER A 94 3.22 -5.92 -2.84
C SER A 94 2.70 -5.67 -4.25
N GLY A 95 1.39 -5.71 -4.40
CA GLY A 95 0.74 -5.32 -5.65
C GLY A 95 0.91 -3.85 -5.96
N PHE A 96 0.95 -3.00 -4.93
CA PHE A 96 1.22 -1.58 -5.12
C PHE A 96 2.62 -1.33 -5.67
N HIS A 97 3.64 -2.04 -5.17
CA HIS A 97 5.00 -1.96 -5.73
C HIS A 97 5.03 -2.40 -7.20
N ALA A 98 4.29 -3.43 -7.58
CA ALA A 98 4.17 -3.86 -8.97
C ALA A 98 3.56 -2.77 -9.87
N LEU A 99 2.50 -2.09 -9.39
CA LEU A 99 1.88 -0.97 -10.11
C LEU A 99 2.80 0.24 -10.23
N VAL A 100 3.51 0.61 -9.16
CA VAL A 100 4.45 1.74 -9.19
C VAL A 100 5.66 1.42 -10.07
N SER A 101 6.15 0.18 -10.03
CA SER A 101 7.30 -0.21 -10.88
C SER A 101 6.94 -0.16 -12.36
N SER A 102 5.78 -0.66 -12.78
CA SER A 102 5.32 -0.65 -14.17
C SER A 102 4.84 0.73 -14.63
N GLY A 103 4.09 1.42 -13.79
CA GLY A 103 3.43 2.69 -14.14
C GLY A 103 4.33 3.93 -14.03
N THR A 104 5.32 3.91 -13.15
CA THR A 104 6.08 5.12 -12.81
C THR A 104 7.58 4.87 -12.82
N ALA A 105 8.11 3.93 -12.03
CA ALA A 105 9.55 3.76 -11.83
C ALA A 105 10.26 3.32 -13.12
N SER A 106 9.71 2.36 -13.85
CA SER A 106 10.27 1.88 -15.13
C SER A 106 10.46 2.99 -16.17
N LYS A 107 9.57 4.00 -16.15
CA LYS A 107 9.62 5.14 -17.06
C LYS A 107 10.64 6.21 -16.66
N GLN A 108 11.20 6.13 -15.45
CA GLN A 108 12.16 7.08 -14.92
C GLN A 108 13.60 6.53 -14.87
N ILE A 109 13.75 5.21 -14.97
CA ILE A 109 15.07 4.56 -14.97
C ILE A 109 15.78 4.86 -16.29
N LYS A 110 16.93 5.51 -16.19
CA LYS A 110 17.74 5.91 -17.35
C LYS A 110 18.52 4.75 -17.98
N ASN A 111 18.93 3.76 -17.18
CA ASN A 111 19.77 2.66 -17.60
C ASN A 111 19.34 1.37 -16.88
N GLU A 112 19.29 0.26 -17.60
CA GLU A 112 18.95 -1.06 -17.06
C GLU A 112 19.84 -1.49 -15.89
N LYS A 113 21.12 -1.10 -15.87
CA LYS A 113 22.04 -1.36 -14.77
C LYS A 113 21.56 -0.78 -13.42
N ASN A 114 20.72 0.25 -13.47
CA ASN A 114 20.15 0.89 -12.28
C ASN A 114 18.89 0.20 -11.76
N MET A 115 18.36 -0.81 -12.48
CA MET A 115 17.13 -1.50 -12.05
C MET A 115 17.33 -2.21 -10.72
N LEU A 116 18.43 -2.94 -10.56
CA LEU A 116 18.73 -3.69 -9.34
C LEU A 116 18.96 -2.79 -8.12
N PRO A 117 19.80 -1.74 -8.16
CA PRO A 117 19.92 -0.81 -7.04
C PRO A 117 18.60 -0.12 -6.67
N VAL A 118 17.79 0.27 -7.65
CA VAL A 118 16.51 0.97 -7.39
C VAL A 118 15.48 0.01 -6.79
N SER A 119 15.30 -1.19 -7.34
CA SER A 119 14.29 -2.14 -6.85
C SER A 119 14.70 -2.84 -5.56
N PHE A 120 15.84 -3.55 -5.59
CA PHE A 120 16.33 -4.30 -4.44
C PHE A 120 16.84 -3.39 -3.32
N GLY A 121 17.52 -2.29 -3.67
CA GLY A 121 17.96 -1.28 -2.70
C GLY A 121 16.80 -0.64 -1.95
N ALA A 122 15.71 -0.30 -2.65
CA ALA A 122 14.50 0.21 -1.99
C ALA A 122 13.89 -0.82 -1.03
N MET A 123 13.84 -2.09 -1.44
CA MET A 123 13.34 -3.18 -0.57
C MET A 123 14.20 -3.35 0.70
N LEU A 124 15.52 -3.20 0.61
CA LEU A 124 16.40 -3.25 1.79
C LEU A 124 16.14 -2.08 2.74
N LEU A 125 15.94 -0.86 2.22
CA LEU A 125 15.60 0.31 3.03
C LEU A 125 14.22 0.15 3.68
N GLU A 126 13.24 -0.39 2.98
CA GLU A 126 11.92 -0.70 3.53
C GLU A 126 12.01 -1.74 4.66
N SER A 127 12.81 -2.80 4.48
CA SER A 127 13.05 -3.80 5.52
C SER A 127 13.70 -3.19 6.76
N LEU A 128 14.67 -2.29 6.58
CA LEU A 128 15.31 -1.58 7.69
C LEU A 128 14.29 -0.69 8.43
N LEU A 129 13.44 0.02 7.69
CA LEU A 129 12.37 0.82 8.27
C LEU A 129 11.36 -0.04 9.04
N ALA A 130 11.00 -1.21 8.52
CA ALA A 130 10.10 -2.14 9.20
C ALA A 130 10.69 -2.65 10.52
N ILE A 131 11.99 -2.97 10.56
CA ILE A 131 12.69 -3.36 11.78
C ILE A 131 12.69 -2.21 12.80
N THR A 132 13.02 -0.99 12.36
CA THR A 132 12.98 0.17 13.25
C THR A 132 11.58 0.45 13.79
N ALA A 133 10.54 0.25 12.98
CA ALA A 133 9.15 0.40 13.41
C ALA A 133 8.75 -0.68 14.44
N LEU A 134 9.18 -1.92 14.26
CA LEU A 134 8.94 -3.00 15.23
C LEU A 134 9.58 -2.70 16.58
N ILE A 135 10.85 -2.26 16.57
CA ILE A 135 11.56 -1.85 17.77
C ILE A 135 10.86 -0.66 18.44
N ALA A 136 10.43 0.32 17.65
CA ALA A 136 9.72 1.51 18.11
C ALA A 136 8.42 1.15 18.86
N VAL A 137 7.60 0.26 18.28
CA VAL A 137 6.37 -0.22 18.92
C VAL A 137 6.69 -1.04 20.17
N GLY A 138 7.69 -1.92 20.10
CA GLY A 138 8.14 -2.73 21.23
C GLY A 138 8.65 -1.93 22.42
N ALA A 139 9.35 -0.81 22.13
CA ALA A 139 9.85 0.09 23.16
C ALA A 139 8.75 0.90 23.87
N LEU A 140 7.68 1.23 23.17
CA LEU A 140 6.52 1.94 23.73
C LEU A 140 5.47 1.03 24.34
N ALA A 141 5.54 -0.26 24.11
CA ALA A 141 4.64 -1.23 24.72
C ALA A 141 4.84 -1.29 26.23
N THR A 142 3.75 -1.37 26.96
CA THR A 142 3.73 -1.50 28.43
C THR A 142 3.13 -2.83 28.84
N SER A 143 3.23 -3.17 30.12
CA SER A 143 2.56 -4.35 30.68
C SER A 143 1.02 -4.32 30.52
N GLU A 144 0.46 -3.12 30.29
CA GLU A 144 -0.97 -2.91 30.08
C GLU A 144 -1.38 -3.09 28.60
N GLY A 145 -0.43 -3.21 27.67
CA GLY A 145 -0.69 -3.48 26.25
C GLY A 145 0.07 -2.61 25.26
N LEU A 146 -0.45 -2.57 24.03
CA LEU A 146 0.13 -1.82 22.94
C LEU A 146 -0.11 -0.31 23.11
N PRO A 147 0.81 0.54 22.59
CA PRO A 147 0.65 1.99 22.66
C PRO A 147 -0.59 2.45 21.92
N THR A 148 -1.31 3.39 22.54
CA THR A 148 -2.53 3.99 21.95
C THR A 148 -2.18 5.06 20.91
N GLY A 149 -2.93 5.08 19.82
CA GLY A 149 -2.76 6.05 18.72
C GLY A 149 -2.81 5.41 17.34
N THR A 150 -2.73 6.25 16.31
CA THR A 150 -2.57 5.75 14.95
C THR A 150 -1.14 5.27 14.72
N PRO A 151 -0.88 4.29 13.83
CA PRO A 151 0.46 3.78 13.57
C PRO A 151 1.53 4.87 13.30
N PRO A 152 1.25 5.92 12.49
CA PRO A 152 2.19 7.02 12.31
C PRO A 152 2.51 7.80 13.59
N GLN A 153 1.51 8.01 14.46
CA GLN A 153 1.71 8.72 15.72
C GLN A 153 2.55 7.91 16.70
N VAL A 154 2.30 6.60 16.80
CA VAL A 154 3.08 5.69 17.64
C VAL A 154 4.54 5.67 17.19
N PHE A 155 4.76 5.52 15.88
CA PHE A 155 6.09 5.54 15.30
C PHE A 155 6.81 6.88 15.55
N ALA A 156 6.14 8.01 15.28
CA ALA A 156 6.72 9.33 15.49
C ALA A 156 7.11 9.57 16.96
N LYS A 157 6.25 9.13 17.90
CA LYS A 157 6.52 9.25 19.33
C LYS A 157 7.73 8.43 19.76
N ALA A 158 7.86 7.20 19.29
CA ALA A 158 8.99 6.34 19.63
C ALA A 158 10.30 6.90 19.07
N ILE A 159 10.32 7.29 17.81
CA ILE A 159 11.54 7.84 17.20
C ILE A 159 11.91 9.18 17.84
N ALA A 160 10.93 10.03 18.18
CA ALA A 160 11.20 11.26 18.92
C ALA A 160 11.87 10.96 20.28
N MET A 161 11.37 9.98 21.02
CA MET A 161 12.01 9.52 22.27
C MET A 161 13.45 9.05 22.06
N PHE A 162 13.74 8.34 20.98
CA PHE A 162 15.12 7.92 20.67
C PHE A 162 16.01 9.11 20.28
N LEU A 163 15.49 10.10 19.57
CA LEU A 163 16.23 11.28 19.18
C LEU A 163 16.51 12.24 20.36
N THR A 164 15.68 12.21 21.40
CA THR A 164 15.95 12.99 22.62
C THR A 164 17.23 12.56 23.31
N THR A 165 17.59 11.29 23.25
CA THR A 165 18.86 10.78 23.80
C THR A 165 20.08 11.26 23.00
N LEU A 166 19.88 11.68 21.76
CA LEU A 166 20.89 12.31 20.92
C LEU A 166 20.98 13.84 21.14
N GLY A 167 20.23 14.36 22.11
CA GLY A 167 20.24 15.80 22.49
C GLY A 167 19.23 16.67 21.74
N MET A 168 18.32 16.09 20.94
CA MET A 168 17.27 16.86 20.26
C MET A 168 16.07 17.08 21.19
N PRO A 169 15.48 18.29 21.24
CA PRO A 169 14.25 18.52 21.98
C PRO A 169 13.09 17.66 21.46
N ASP A 170 12.29 17.07 22.37
CA ASP A 170 11.20 16.14 22.04
C ASP A 170 10.19 16.75 21.05
N SER A 171 9.75 18.00 21.29
CA SER A 171 8.78 18.67 20.41
C SER A 171 9.29 18.87 18.98
N ILE A 172 10.59 19.15 18.81
CA ILE A 172 11.21 19.31 17.50
C ILE A 172 11.31 17.94 16.82
N SER A 173 11.79 16.93 17.54
CA SER A 173 11.92 15.56 17.06
C SER A 173 10.58 15.01 16.60
N TYR A 174 9.55 15.09 17.43
CA TYR A 174 8.20 14.65 17.10
C TYR A 174 7.63 15.36 15.86
N THR A 175 7.80 16.69 15.79
CA THR A 175 7.32 17.49 14.66
C THR A 175 8.04 17.10 13.36
N LEU A 176 9.37 16.94 13.38
CA LEU A 176 10.16 16.56 12.21
C LEU A 176 9.76 15.18 11.68
N ILE A 177 9.61 14.19 12.58
CA ILE A 177 9.22 12.83 12.17
C ILE A 177 7.78 12.81 11.63
N THR A 178 6.86 13.50 12.28
CA THR A 178 5.47 13.61 11.80
C THR A 178 5.40 14.30 10.45
N LEU A 179 6.18 15.36 10.23
CA LEU A 179 6.28 16.05 8.94
C LEU A 179 6.82 15.11 7.85
N SER A 180 7.88 14.36 8.16
CA SER A 180 8.49 13.39 7.24
C SER A 180 7.48 12.32 6.83
N ILE A 181 6.78 11.71 7.78
CA ILE A 181 5.74 10.70 7.51
C ILE A 181 4.64 11.29 6.63
N SER A 182 4.19 12.51 6.93
CA SER A 182 3.14 13.20 6.15
C SER A 182 3.60 13.47 4.72
N ALA A 183 4.85 13.88 4.52
CA ALA A 183 5.44 14.09 3.20
C ALA A 183 5.48 12.81 2.38
N PHE A 184 5.85 11.66 2.98
CA PHE A 184 5.85 10.36 2.31
C PHE A 184 4.43 9.89 1.97
N ALA A 185 3.48 10.07 2.89
CA ALA A 185 2.09 9.73 2.64
C ALA A 185 1.53 10.52 1.45
N LEU A 186 1.86 11.81 1.35
CA LEU A 186 1.43 12.65 0.23
C LEU A 186 2.05 12.22 -1.10
N THR A 187 3.34 11.87 -1.11
CA THR A 187 4.04 11.34 -2.29
C THR A 187 3.40 10.04 -2.79
N SER A 188 3.10 9.13 -1.87
CA SER A 188 2.43 7.87 -2.21
C SER A 188 1.02 8.12 -2.76
N LEU A 189 0.27 9.06 -2.17
CA LEU A 189 -1.09 9.41 -2.60
C LEU A 189 -1.11 9.93 -4.05
N ASP A 190 -0.17 10.79 -4.43
CA ASP A 190 -0.08 11.32 -5.78
C ASP A 190 0.23 10.22 -6.81
N SER A 191 1.14 9.30 -6.45
CA SER A 191 1.50 8.16 -7.30
C SER A 191 0.32 7.21 -7.48
N VAL A 192 -0.38 6.86 -6.40
CA VAL A 192 -1.57 6.00 -6.44
C VAL A 192 -2.68 6.63 -7.28
N ALA A 193 -2.96 7.90 -7.07
CA ALA A 193 -4.01 8.61 -7.79
C ALA A 193 -3.73 8.65 -9.30
N ARG A 194 -2.47 8.83 -9.69
CA ARG A 194 -2.03 8.80 -11.09
C ARG A 194 -2.17 7.41 -11.70
N VAL A 195 -1.71 6.37 -11.00
CA VAL A 195 -1.83 4.98 -11.44
C VAL A 195 -3.30 4.57 -11.54
N GLY A 196 -4.12 4.93 -10.55
CA GLY A 196 -5.56 4.66 -10.57
C GLY A 196 -6.27 5.31 -11.76
N ARG A 197 -5.91 6.56 -12.09
CA ARG A 197 -6.40 7.23 -13.30
C ARG A 197 -5.99 6.49 -14.57
N ILE A 198 -4.71 6.09 -14.68
CA ILE A 198 -4.21 5.38 -15.87
C ILE A 198 -4.93 4.05 -16.02
N ALA A 199 -5.04 3.26 -14.95
CA ALA A 199 -5.78 2.01 -14.97
C ALA A 199 -7.25 2.18 -15.38
N PHE A 200 -7.91 3.25 -14.88
CA PHE A 200 -9.27 3.57 -15.28
C PHE A 200 -9.35 3.92 -16.78
N GLN A 201 -8.42 4.70 -17.31
CA GLN A 201 -8.37 5.04 -18.73
C GLN A 201 -8.14 3.80 -19.60
N GLU A 202 -7.18 2.94 -19.23
CA GLU A 202 -6.86 1.70 -19.95
C GLU A 202 -8.05 0.74 -20.01
N PHE A 203 -8.88 0.69 -18.96
CA PHE A 203 -10.08 -0.15 -18.95
C PHE A 203 -11.09 0.23 -20.05
N PHE A 204 -11.16 1.50 -20.44
CA PHE A 204 -12.06 2.00 -21.49
C PHE A 204 -11.36 2.26 -22.82
N THR A 205 -10.05 2.07 -22.88
CA THR A 205 -9.28 2.20 -24.13
C THR A 205 -9.31 0.86 -24.86
N ASN A 206 -9.70 0.89 -26.12
CA ASN A 206 -9.66 -0.27 -26.99
C ASN A 206 -8.56 -0.03 -28.02
N ASP A 207 -7.42 -0.70 -27.86
CA ASP A 207 -6.23 -0.52 -28.71
C ASP A 207 -6.47 -0.97 -30.16
N ASP A 208 -7.48 -1.82 -30.41
CA ASP A 208 -7.84 -2.34 -31.74
C ASP A 208 -8.71 -1.35 -32.56
N ILE A 209 -9.15 -0.23 -31.96
CA ILE A 209 -10.05 0.71 -32.63
C ILE A 209 -9.32 2.05 -32.82
N ASP A 210 -9.27 2.53 -34.08
CA ASP A 210 -8.76 3.86 -34.39
C ASP A 210 -9.37 4.93 -33.47
N PRO A 211 -8.55 5.85 -32.91
CA PRO A 211 -9.03 6.90 -32.00
C PRO A 211 -10.18 7.76 -32.57
N SER A 212 -10.28 7.83 -33.90
CA SER A 212 -11.36 8.55 -34.60
C SER A 212 -12.72 7.82 -34.52
N ARG A 213 -12.71 6.50 -34.37
CA ARG A 213 -13.91 5.63 -34.34
C ARG A 213 -14.37 5.28 -32.91
N GLN A 214 -13.68 5.75 -31.90
CA GLN A 214 -14.09 5.52 -30.52
C GLN A 214 -15.44 6.21 -30.22
N SER A 215 -16.29 5.52 -29.45
CA SER A 215 -17.56 6.06 -28.98
C SER A 215 -17.36 7.38 -28.24
N SER A 216 -18.29 8.31 -28.37
CA SER A 216 -18.26 9.59 -27.63
C SER A 216 -18.16 9.40 -26.12
N LEU A 217 -18.77 8.36 -25.57
CA LEU A 217 -18.66 7.96 -24.18
C LEU A 217 -17.22 7.58 -23.81
N ASN A 218 -16.56 6.76 -24.62
CA ASN A 218 -15.18 6.35 -24.36
C ASN A 218 -14.22 7.55 -24.41
N LYS A 219 -14.43 8.48 -25.33
CA LYS A 219 -13.65 9.73 -25.40
C LYS A 219 -13.78 10.58 -24.13
N VAL A 220 -14.96 10.62 -23.51
CA VAL A 220 -15.17 11.34 -22.25
C VAL A 220 -14.52 10.58 -21.10
N LEU A 221 -14.70 9.26 -21.02
CA LEU A 221 -14.16 8.42 -19.93
C LEU A 221 -12.63 8.35 -19.95
N THR A 222 -12.02 8.36 -21.14
CA THR A 222 -10.56 8.37 -21.30
C THR A 222 -9.94 9.76 -21.20
N ASN A 223 -10.78 10.82 -21.13
CA ASN A 223 -10.27 12.18 -20.93
C ASN A 223 -9.52 12.30 -19.59
N LYS A 224 -8.32 12.85 -19.65
CA LYS A 224 -7.41 12.99 -18.51
C LYS A 224 -8.05 13.70 -17.29
N TYR A 225 -8.82 14.74 -17.52
CA TYR A 225 -9.44 15.53 -16.46
C TYR A 225 -10.65 14.80 -15.87
N PHE A 226 -11.51 14.27 -16.74
CA PHE A 226 -12.70 13.55 -16.32
C PHE A 226 -12.35 12.29 -15.51
N SER A 227 -11.43 11.46 -16.02
CA SER A 227 -10.97 10.26 -15.32
C SER A 227 -10.31 10.58 -13.98
N THR A 228 -9.52 11.68 -13.88
CA THR A 228 -8.94 12.13 -12.61
C THR A 228 -10.02 12.52 -11.60
N ILE A 229 -10.99 13.34 -12.01
CA ILE A 229 -12.04 13.80 -11.09
C ILE A 229 -12.90 12.62 -10.64
N LEU A 230 -13.27 11.72 -11.54
CA LEU A 230 -14.11 10.58 -11.21
C LEU A 230 -13.41 9.59 -10.26
N THR A 231 -12.16 9.22 -10.56
CA THR A 231 -11.40 8.32 -9.68
C THR A 231 -11.17 8.92 -8.29
N LEU A 232 -10.85 10.20 -8.20
CA LEU A 232 -10.66 10.88 -6.93
C LEU A 232 -11.97 11.10 -6.18
N ALA A 233 -13.09 11.35 -6.86
CA ALA A 233 -14.39 11.43 -6.22
C ALA A 233 -14.80 10.09 -5.57
N LEU A 234 -14.53 8.97 -6.25
CA LEU A 234 -14.73 7.63 -5.69
C LEU A 234 -13.81 7.39 -4.47
N CYS A 235 -12.54 7.77 -4.55
CA CYS A 235 -11.60 7.68 -3.43
C CYS A 235 -12.05 8.55 -2.25
N TYR A 236 -12.53 9.77 -2.50
CA TYR A 236 -13.07 10.64 -1.45
C TYR A 236 -14.30 10.02 -0.77
N ALA A 237 -15.23 9.47 -1.55
CA ALA A 237 -16.40 8.79 -1.00
C ALA A 237 -16.01 7.60 -0.12
N LEU A 238 -15.03 6.79 -0.56
CA LEU A 238 -14.48 5.69 0.23
C LEU A 238 -13.78 6.18 1.49
N SER A 239 -13.04 7.28 1.44
CA SER A 239 -12.34 7.82 2.62
C SER A 239 -13.29 8.21 3.75
N ARG A 240 -14.57 8.52 3.44
CA ARG A 240 -15.61 8.80 4.44
C ARG A 240 -16.03 7.57 5.27
N ALA A 241 -15.75 6.35 4.78
CA ALA A 241 -16.02 5.12 5.53
C ALA A 241 -15.04 4.88 6.69
N GLY A 242 -13.96 5.64 6.75
CA GLY A 242 -12.93 5.57 7.78
C GLY A 242 -11.83 4.54 7.51
N TYR A 243 -10.63 4.86 7.95
CA TYR A 243 -9.42 4.07 7.73
C TYR A 243 -9.54 2.62 8.21
N ALA A 244 -10.00 2.41 9.44
CA ALA A 244 -10.07 1.08 10.05
C ALA A 244 -10.99 0.10 9.30
N SER A 245 -12.02 0.62 8.62
CA SER A 245 -12.96 -0.20 7.86
C SER A 245 -12.38 -0.65 6.51
N ILE A 246 -11.60 0.22 5.86
CA ILE A 246 -11.09 -0.03 4.49
C ILE A 246 -9.79 -0.82 4.52
N TRP A 247 -8.96 -0.64 5.55
CA TRP A 247 -7.61 -1.20 5.62
C TRP A 247 -7.51 -2.72 5.39
N PRO A 248 -8.36 -3.57 6.01
CA PRO A 248 -8.28 -5.01 5.79
C PRO A 248 -8.62 -5.43 4.35
N LEU A 249 -9.58 -4.73 3.72
CA LEU A 249 -9.93 -4.98 2.32
C LEU A 249 -8.80 -4.54 1.38
N PHE A 250 -8.23 -3.37 1.64
CA PHE A 250 -7.07 -2.86 0.89
C PHE A 250 -5.89 -3.83 0.99
N GLY A 251 -5.56 -4.33 2.18
CA GLY A 251 -4.49 -5.31 2.37
C GLY A 251 -4.71 -6.56 1.52
N SER A 252 -5.91 -7.13 1.54
CA SER A 252 -6.24 -8.32 0.74
C SER A 252 -6.19 -8.05 -0.76
N ALA A 253 -6.70 -6.91 -1.23
CA ALA A 253 -6.65 -6.51 -2.63
C ALA A 253 -5.21 -6.31 -3.12
N ASN A 254 -4.38 -5.65 -2.30
CA ASN A 254 -2.98 -5.43 -2.60
C ASN A 254 -2.19 -6.76 -2.71
N GLN A 255 -2.44 -7.71 -1.81
CA GLN A 255 -1.79 -9.01 -1.85
C GLN A 255 -2.28 -9.89 -3.01
N LEU A 256 -3.56 -9.79 -3.38
CA LEU A 256 -4.07 -10.44 -4.59
C LEU A 256 -3.34 -9.91 -5.83
N LEU A 257 -3.24 -8.60 -5.96
CA LEU A 257 -2.54 -7.97 -7.08
C LEU A 257 -1.07 -8.39 -7.13
N SER A 258 -0.41 -8.55 -5.97
CA SER A 258 0.97 -9.05 -5.90
C SER A 258 1.09 -10.48 -6.43
N ALA A 259 0.16 -11.36 -6.07
CA ALA A 259 0.12 -12.72 -6.58
C ALA A 259 -0.08 -12.76 -8.11
N LEU A 260 -0.96 -11.91 -8.63
CA LEU A 260 -1.18 -11.76 -10.07
C LEU A 260 0.06 -11.22 -10.80
N ALA A 261 0.78 -10.28 -10.19
CA ALA A 261 2.06 -9.78 -10.73
C ALA A 261 3.12 -10.88 -10.79
N LEU A 262 3.21 -11.74 -9.76
CA LEU A 262 4.10 -12.91 -9.79
C LEU A 262 3.74 -13.89 -10.90
N ILE A 263 2.44 -14.12 -11.15
CA ILE A 263 1.97 -14.94 -12.27
C ILE A 263 2.45 -14.32 -13.61
N ALA A 264 2.24 -13.02 -13.79
CA ALA A 264 2.66 -12.33 -14.99
C ALA A 264 4.18 -12.43 -15.23
N CYS A 265 4.99 -12.24 -14.17
CA CYS A 265 6.44 -12.43 -14.20
C CYS A 265 6.82 -13.87 -14.54
N ALA A 266 6.13 -14.87 -13.97
CA ALA A 266 6.40 -16.28 -14.24
C ALA A 266 6.09 -16.64 -15.71
N VAL A 267 4.97 -16.15 -16.26
CA VAL A 267 4.62 -16.33 -17.69
C VAL A 267 5.65 -15.65 -18.60
N PHE A 268 6.10 -14.44 -18.23
CA PHE A 268 7.14 -13.73 -18.97
C PHE A 268 8.47 -14.52 -19.00
N LEU A 269 8.92 -15.02 -17.84
CA LEU A 269 10.13 -15.83 -17.75
C LEU A 269 10.00 -17.15 -18.53
N LYS A 270 8.81 -17.74 -18.57
CA LYS A 270 8.53 -18.90 -19.41
C LYS A 270 8.76 -18.59 -20.88
N LYS A 271 8.14 -17.52 -21.38
CA LYS A 271 8.28 -17.09 -22.79
C LYS A 271 9.70 -16.71 -23.18
N THR A 272 10.51 -16.26 -22.23
CA THR A 272 11.92 -15.91 -22.47
C THR A 272 12.90 -17.06 -22.20
N HIS A 273 12.40 -18.28 -22.00
CA HIS A 273 13.20 -19.48 -21.68
C HIS A 273 14.12 -19.34 -20.46
N ARG A 274 13.73 -18.49 -19.50
CA ARG A 274 14.45 -18.22 -18.23
C ARG A 274 13.66 -18.71 -17.01
N GLN A 275 12.89 -19.77 -17.15
CA GLN A 275 12.06 -20.30 -16.07
C GLN A 275 12.91 -20.70 -14.86
N GLY A 276 12.43 -20.33 -13.66
CA GLY A 276 12.98 -20.75 -12.38
C GLY A 276 11.88 -21.05 -11.36
N VAL A 277 12.13 -22.02 -10.50
CA VAL A 277 11.23 -22.39 -9.39
C VAL A 277 11.04 -21.24 -8.39
N MET A 278 11.94 -20.25 -8.40
CA MET A 278 11.94 -19.12 -7.45
C MET A 278 10.66 -18.32 -7.41
N LEU A 279 9.91 -18.23 -8.52
CA LEU A 279 8.64 -17.49 -8.56
C LEU A 279 7.43 -18.36 -8.20
N TRP A 280 7.50 -19.66 -8.41
CA TRP A 280 6.38 -20.56 -8.17
C TRP A 280 6.03 -20.69 -6.69
N GLY A 281 7.04 -20.83 -5.83
CA GLY A 281 6.84 -20.93 -4.38
C GLY A 281 6.11 -19.71 -3.81
N PRO A 282 6.65 -18.49 -3.92
CA PRO A 282 6.00 -17.26 -3.47
C PRO A 282 4.62 -17.06 -4.10
N MET A 283 4.44 -17.34 -5.39
CA MET A 283 3.17 -17.22 -6.10
C MET A 283 2.08 -18.09 -5.47
N VAL A 284 2.35 -19.38 -5.26
CA VAL A 284 1.37 -20.32 -4.69
C VAL A 284 1.04 -19.94 -3.24
N ILE A 285 2.05 -19.59 -2.45
CA ILE A 285 1.87 -19.14 -1.06
C ILE A 285 0.98 -17.89 -1.03
N MET A 286 1.29 -16.90 -1.86
CA MET A 286 0.53 -15.65 -1.88
C MET A 286 -0.92 -15.84 -2.35
N LEU A 287 -1.17 -16.68 -3.35
CA LEU A 287 -2.52 -17.04 -3.76
C LEU A 287 -3.29 -17.72 -2.60
N GLY A 288 -2.68 -18.70 -1.94
CA GLY A 288 -3.29 -19.39 -0.80
C GLY A 288 -3.64 -18.46 0.35
N VAL A 289 -2.68 -17.62 0.76
CA VAL A 289 -2.88 -16.62 1.82
C VAL A 289 -3.99 -15.65 1.47
N THR A 290 -3.96 -15.12 0.25
CA THR A 290 -4.90 -14.08 -0.18
C THR A 290 -6.32 -14.60 -0.35
N PHE A 291 -6.49 -15.76 -0.99
CA PHE A 291 -7.82 -16.36 -1.14
C PHE A 291 -8.43 -16.77 0.20
N THR A 292 -7.62 -17.28 1.12
CA THR A 292 -8.07 -17.58 2.48
C THR A 292 -8.49 -16.32 3.22
N ALA A 293 -7.70 -15.24 3.13
CA ALA A 293 -8.01 -13.97 3.76
C ALA A 293 -9.29 -13.34 3.22
N LEU A 294 -9.47 -13.32 1.89
CA LEU A 294 -10.68 -12.81 1.25
C LEU A 294 -11.91 -13.64 1.64
N SER A 295 -11.79 -14.96 1.66
CA SER A 295 -12.90 -15.86 2.04
C SER A 295 -13.34 -15.65 3.49
N LEU A 296 -12.39 -15.50 4.42
CA LEU A 296 -12.69 -15.18 5.82
C LEU A 296 -13.31 -13.79 5.95
N LYS A 297 -12.79 -12.79 5.24
CA LYS A 297 -13.35 -11.44 5.25
C LYS A 297 -14.78 -11.39 4.71
N ILE A 298 -15.08 -12.14 3.66
CA ILE A 298 -16.44 -12.29 3.11
C ILE A 298 -17.36 -12.90 4.16
N LYS A 299 -16.93 -13.98 4.83
CA LYS A 299 -17.68 -14.61 5.91
C LYS A 299 -18.01 -13.64 7.04
N ASP A 300 -17.01 -12.87 7.50
CA ASP A 300 -17.18 -11.88 8.56
C ASP A 300 -18.13 -10.76 8.16
N LEU A 301 -18.05 -10.28 6.91
CA LEU A 301 -18.93 -9.23 6.39
C LEU A 301 -20.38 -9.73 6.25
N ILE A 302 -20.59 -10.98 5.82
CA ILE A 302 -21.94 -11.60 5.76
C ILE A 302 -22.51 -11.69 7.19
N SER A 303 -21.72 -12.15 8.15
CA SER A 303 -22.13 -12.24 9.55
C SER A 303 -22.47 -10.87 10.15
N ALA A 304 -21.66 -9.86 9.87
CA ALA A 304 -21.93 -8.48 10.30
C ALA A 304 -23.20 -7.88 9.67
N LEU A 305 -23.45 -8.15 8.40
CA LEU A 305 -24.64 -7.67 7.70
C LEU A 305 -25.92 -8.38 8.14
N SER A 306 -25.83 -9.65 8.57
CA SER A 306 -26.97 -10.38 9.12
C SER A 306 -27.37 -9.87 10.51
N SER A 307 -26.45 -9.29 11.27
CA SER A 307 -26.74 -8.70 12.59
C SER A 307 -27.21 -7.25 12.49
N GLN A 308 -26.58 -6.44 11.66
CA GLN A 308 -26.96 -5.05 11.42
C GLN A 308 -26.56 -4.60 10.00
N PHE A 309 -27.53 -4.08 9.25
CA PHE A 309 -27.24 -3.54 7.92
C PHE A 309 -26.49 -2.22 8.02
N VAL A 310 -25.24 -2.22 7.57
CA VAL A 310 -24.41 -1.02 7.42
C VAL A 310 -23.98 -0.92 5.95
N PHE A 311 -24.32 0.18 5.30
CA PHE A 311 -24.00 0.39 3.87
C PHE A 311 -22.52 0.20 3.55
N GLY A 312 -21.61 0.65 4.44
CA GLY A 312 -20.18 0.46 4.27
C GLY A 312 -19.75 -1.01 4.24
N ASN A 313 -20.37 -1.86 5.06
CA ASN A 313 -20.11 -3.31 5.08
C ASN A 313 -20.65 -4.00 3.82
N ALA A 314 -21.82 -3.57 3.33
CA ALA A 314 -22.38 -4.08 2.08
C ALA A 314 -21.49 -3.75 0.88
N LEU A 315 -20.99 -2.51 0.81
CA LEU A 315 -20.08 -2.08 -0.24
C LEU A 315 -18.75 -2.88 -0.18
N GLN A 316 -18.19 -3.07 1.01
CA GLN A 316 -16.99 -3.90 1.20
C GLN A 316 -17.21 -5.36 0.79
N LEU A 317 -18.38 -5.94 1.07
CA LEU A 317 -18.73 -7.29 0.67
C LEU A 317 -18.75 -7.43 -0.85
N VAL A 318 -19.38 -6.49 -1.54
CA VAL A 318 -19.42 -6.49 -3.02
C VAL A 318 -18.00 -6.44 -3.59
N PHE A 319 -17.14 -5.53 -3.11
CA PHE A 319 -15.76 -5.46 -3.57
C PHE A 319 -14.96 -6.73 -3.24
N ALA A 320 -15.12 -7.30 -2.05
CA ALA A 320 -14.41 -8.53 -1.67
C ALA A 320 -14.80 -9.72 -2.56
N VAL A 321 -16.07 -9.86 -2.87
CA VAL A 321 -16.57 -10.92 -3.78
C VAL A 321 -16.08 -10.71 -5.20
N LEU A 322 -16.15 -9.49 -5.72
CA LEU A 322 -15.62 -9.16 -7.05
C LEU A 322 -14.12 -9.43 -7.17
N LEU A 323 -13.35 -9.04 -6.16
CA LEU A 323 -11.91 -9.31 -6.08
C LEU A 323 -11.61 -10.81 -6.06
N LEU A 324 -12.38 -11.59 -5.30
CA LEU A 324 -12.20 -13.05 -5.24
C LEU A 324 -12.48 -13.68 -6.60
N ILE A 325 -13.59 -13.33 -7.24
CA ILE A 325 -13.96 -13.86 -8.57
C ILE A 325 -12.88 -13.48 -9.60
N LEU A 326 -12.50 -12.21 -9.67
CA LEU A 326 -11.48 -11.74 -10.59
C LEU A 326 -10.14 -12.44 -10.34
N GLY A 327 -9.76 -12.58 -9.08
CA GLY A 327 -8.53 -13.27 -8.69
C GLY A 327 -8.50 -14.73 -9.12
N VAL A 328 -9.60 -15.46 -8.96
CA VAL A 328 -9.71 -16.85 -9.40
C VAL A 328 -9.61 -16.95 -10.93
N ILE A 329 -10.32 -16.09 -11.68
CA ILE A 329 -10.28 -16.10 -13.15
C ILE A 329 -8.85 -15.84 -13.65
N VAL A 330 -8.20 -14.79 -13.16
CA VAL A 330 -6.84 -14.43 -13.62
C VAL A 330 -5.81 -15.46 -13.17
N ALA A 331 -5.93 -16.00 -11.96
CA ALA A 331 -5.05 -17.07 -11.48
C ALA A 331 -5.20 -18.33 -12.34
N PHE A 332 -6.42 -18.73 -12.67
CA PHE A 332 -6.68 -19.88 -13.53
C PHE A 332 -6.09 -19.68 -14.92
N GLU A 333 -6.34 -18.54 -15.55
CA GLU A 333 -5.80 -18.23 -16.88
C GLU A 333 -4.25 -18.18 -16.86
N GLY A 334 -3.66 -17.58 -15.82
CA GLY A 334 -2.21 -17.51 -15.65
C GLY A 334 -1.58 -18.90 -15.47
N ILE A 335 -2.17 -19.74 -14.61
CA ILE A 335 -1.71 -21.12 -14.40
C ILE A 335 -1.86 -21.93 -15.68
N ARG A 336 -2.97 -21.79 -16.40
CA ARG A 336 -3.16 -22.42 -17.70
C ARG A 336 -2.05 -22.08 -18.67
N LYS A 337 -1.69 -20.79 -18.82
CA LYS A 337 -0.57 -20.34 -19.66
C LYS A 337 0.79 -20.86 -19.20
N LEU A 338 0.95 -21.09 -17.90
CA LEU A 338 2.15 -21.69 -17.35
C LEU A 338 2.25 -23.20 -17.61
N LEU A 339 1.11 -23.89 -17.72
CA LEU A 339 1.04 -25.33 -17.98
C LEU A 339 1.00 -25.66 -19.48
N ASP A 340 0.52 -24.75 -20.32
CA ASP A 340 0.50 -24.94 -21.76
C ASP A 340 1.93 -25.23 -22.25
N LYS A 341 2.10 -26.37 -22.93
CA LYS A 341 3.35 -26.67 -23.62
C LYS A 341 3.51 -25.64 -24.73
N ASP A 342 4.70 -25.00 -24.78
CA ASP A 342 5.03 -24.06 -25.84
C ASP A 342 4.80 -24.76 -27.19
N THR A 343 3.70 -24.47 -27.84
CA THR A 343 3.58 -24.68 -29.28
C THR A 343 4.39 -23.54 -29.88
N GLU A 344 5.50 -23.92 -30.52
CA GLU A 344 6.41 -23.07 -31.29
C GLU A 344 5.68 -22.10 -32.21
#